data_8495b6f293334b6b834eda2725e26903
#
_entry.id   8495b6f293334b6b834eda2725e26903
#
_cell.length_a   1.000
_cell.length_b   1.000
_cell.length_c   1.000
_cell.angle_alpha   90.00
_cell.angle_beta   90.00
_cell.angle_gamma   90.00
#
_symmetry.space_group_name_H-M   'P 1'
#
loop_
_entity.id
_entity.type
_entity.pdbx_description
1 polymer ?
#
loop_
_entity_poly.entity_id
_entity_poly.type
_entity_poly.pdbx_seq_one_letter_code
_entity_poly.pdbx_strand_id
1 'polypeptide(L)'
;MKKELLLMKGNEALAEAVIRAGCDGYFGYPITPQSEVLEYLAREANARTGMIVLQAESEVAAINMVYGAACTGKKVMTSSSSPGISLMQEGISYIACAELPCLIVNVMRGGPGLGTIQPSQGDYFQAVKGGGHGDYKLIVLAPSSVQEMVDFVPLSFDLAFKYRNPVMILADGALGQMMEKVELFEPIPRKTYTEPWATVGKPKDRERNVITSLHIEPDKMEQINLGLQRKYKEIEKNEVRFEMINCEEAEIVLVAFGLVARICTKTAELARQKGIKVGVFRPITLFPFPYQQLNKLANKVKNFLVVEMNAGQMLEDVRLAINGKTSVEFHGRMGGIVPSPDEILQKVEEIFIGEKV
;
A
#
# COMPACT_ATOMS: atom_id res chain seq x y z
N MET A 1 11.41 -19.54 -20.13
CA MET A 1 10.50 -18.68 -20.91
C MET A 1 11.11 -17.30 -20.96
N LYS A 2 11.08 -16.59 -22.10
CA LYS A 2 11.59 -15.21 -22.18
C LYS A 2 10.61 -14.33 -21.41
N LYS A 3 11.08 -13.71 -20.33
CA LYS A 3 10.32 -12.69 -19.62
C LYS A 3 10.14 -11.47 -20.52
N GLU A 4 8.94 -10.94 -20.59
CA GLU A 4 8.65 -9.79 -21.42
C GLU A 4 9.11 -8.50 -20.71
N LEU A 5 10.03 -7.78 -21.32
CA LEU A 5 10.58 -6.53 -20.77
C LEU A 5 10.03 -5.36 -21.57
N LEU A 6 9.24 -4.51 -20.91
CA LEU A 6 8.61 -3.32 -21.53
C LEU A 6 8.98 -2.03 -20.81
N LEU A 7 9.05 -0.94 -21.54
CA LEU A 7 9.16 0.41 -20.96
C LEU A 7 7.74 0.94 -20.73
N MET A 8 7.33 1.11 -19.47
CA MET A 8 5.95 1.48 -19.13
C MET A 8 5.91 2.57 -18.05
N LYS A 9 4.85 3.38 -18.06
CA LYS A 9 4.51 4.23 -16.92
C LYS A 9 4.00 3.38 -15.75
N GLY A 10 4.24 3.81 -14.50
CA GLY A 10 3.82 3.09 -13.32
C GLY A 10 2.32 2.76 -13.31
N ASN A 11 1.44 3.72 -13.59
CA ASN A 11 0.00 3.50 -13.67
C ASN A 11 -0.40 2.47 -14.72
N GLU A 12 0.22 2.51 -15.92
CA GLU A 12 -0.05 1.55 -16.99
C GLU A 12 0.52 0.16 -16.67
N ALA A 13 1.70 0.09 -16.06
CA ALA A 13 2.33 -1.16 -15.65
C ALA A 13 1.50 -1.88 -14.57
N LEU A 14 0.98 -1.14 -13.60
CA LEU A 14 0.04 -1.64 -12.60
C LEU A 14 -1.24 -2.17 -13.27
N ALA A 15 -1.82 -1.43 -14.22
CA ALA A 15 -3.02 -1.84 -14.94
C ALA A 15 -2.78 -3.12 -15.76
N GLU A 16 -1.63 -3.23 -16.45
CA GLU A 16 -1.24 -4.45 -17.15
C GLU A 16 -1.07 -5.64 -16.21
N ALA A 17 -0.44 -5.42 -15.06
CA ALA A 17 -0.30 -6.45 -14.02
C ALA A 17 -1.66 -6.93 -13.51
N VAL A 18 -2.64 -6.05 -13.37
CA VAL A 18 -4.01 -6.40 -12.98
C VAL A 18 -4.68 -7.31 -14.01
N ILE A 19 -4.55 -7.02 -15.31
CA ILE A 19 -5.05 -7.87 -16.39
C ILE A 19 -4.39 -9.26 -16.31
N ARG A 20 -3.07 -9.29 -16.18
CA ARG A 20 -2.28 -10.54 -16.11
C ARG A 20 -2.53 -11.33 -14.83
N ALA A 21 -2.86 -10.68 -13.72
CA ALA A 21 -3.22 -11.35 -12.46
C ALA A 21 -4.60 -12.04 -12.50
N GLY A 22 -5.32 -11.95 -13.62
CA GLY A 22 -6.63 -12.57 -13.79
C GLY A 22 -7.72 -11.87 -12.98
N CYS A 23 -7.66 -10.54 -12.88
CA CYS A 23 -8.71 -9.74 -12.26
C CYS A 23 -10.02 -9.86 -13.06
N ASP A 24 -11.14 -9.98 -12.35
CA ASP A 24 -12.47 -10.15 -12.94
C ASP A 24 -13.19 -8.80 -13.14
N GLY A 25 -12.92 -7.80 -12.28
CA GLY A 25 -13.61 -6.53 -12.36
C GLY A 25 -12.85 -5.35 -11.75
N TYR A 26 -12.93 -4.23 -12.44
CA TYR A 26 -12.48 -2.91 -11.97
C TYR A 26 -13.66 -1.95 -11.94
N PHE A 27 -13.81 -1.23 -10.82
CA PHE A 27 -14.82 -0.20 -10.63
C PHE A 27 -14.12 1.05 -10.09
N GLY A 28 -14.15 2.15 -10.84
CA GLY A 28 -13.39 3.34 -10.46
C GLY A 28 -14.00 4.63 -10.98
N TYR A 29 -13.46 5.74 -10.51
CA TYR A 29 -13.76 7.09 -10.98
C TYR A 29 -12.44 7.79 -11.33
N PRO A 30 -12.37 8.53 -12.46
CA PRO A 30 -11.13 9.15 -12.90
C PRO A 30 -10.71 10.28 -11.95
N ILE A 31 -9.46 10.24 -11.51
CA ILE A 31 -8.84 11.26 -10.68
C ILE A 31 -7.34 11.32 -10.92
N THR A 32 -6.77 12.52 -11.09
CA THR A 32 -5.34 12.73 -11.22
C THR A 32 -4.63 12.45 -9.87
N PRO A 33 -3.47 11.73 -9.82
CA PRO A 33 -2.60 11.37 -10.96
C PRO A 33 -2.72 9.90 -11.41
N GLN A 34 -3.85 9.21 -11.23
CA GLN A 34 -4.01 7.79 -11.55
C GLN A 34 -4.97 7.50 -12.71
N SER A 35 -5.44 8.49 -13.46
CA SER A 35 -6.44 8.31 -14.53
C SER A 35 -6.01 7.28 -15.57
N GLU A 36 -4.71 7.14 -15.85
CA GLU A 36 -4.18 6.17 -16.79
C GLU A 36 -4.48 4.72 -16.42
N VAL A 37 -4.72 4.41 -15.12
CA VAL A 37 -5.12 3.06 -14.70
C VAL A 37 -6.46 2.69 -15.32
N LEU A 38 -7.48 3.56 -15.17
CA LEU A 38 -8.79 3.36 -15.76
C LEU A 38 -8.73 3.35 -17.28
N GLU A 39 -8.01 4.31 -17.87
CA GLU A 39 -7.87 4.45 -19.34
C GLU A 39 -7.24 3.20 -19.96
N TYR A 40 -6.16 2.69 -19.38
CA TYR A 40 -5.48 1.47 -19.84
C TYR A 40 -6.39 0.26 -19.71
N LEU A 41 -7.03 0.07 -18.56
CA LEU A 41 -7.96 -1.04 -18.34
C LEU A 41 -9.16 -0.99 -19.29
N ALA A 42 -9.75 0.19 -19.52
CA ALA A 42 -10.88 0.35 -20.43
C ALA A 42 -10.51 -0.01 -21.89
N ARG A 43 -9.29 0.32 -22.30
CA ARG A 43 -8.79 0.03 -23.65
C ARG A 43 -8.46 -1.45 -23.85
N GLU A 44 -7.79 -2.08 -22.88
CA GLU A 44 -7.14 -3.39 -23.05
C GLU A 44 -7.91 -4.56 -22.42
N ALA A 45 -8.49 -4.35 -21.22
CA ALA A 45 -8.85 -5.47 -20.35
C ALA A 45 -10.02 -6.31 -20.87
N ASN A 46 -11.10 -5.65 -21.29
CA ASN A 46 -12.30 -6.37 -21.75
C ASN A 46 -12.02 -7.19 -23.02
N ALA A 47 -11.39 -6.59 -24.02
CA ALA A 47 -11.08 -7.25 -25.30
C ALA A 47 -10.15 -8.46 -25.12
N ARG A 48 -9.17 -8.37 -24.21
CA ARG A 48 -8.15 -9.41 -23.99
C ARG A 48 -8.64 -10.53 -23.09
N THR A 49 -9.45 -10.23 -22.09
CA THR A 49 -9.78 -11.20 -21.02
C THR A 49 -11.26 -11.26 -20.66
N GLY A 50 -12.12 -10.39 -21.21
CA GLY A 50 -13.51 -10.24 -20.76
C GLY A 50 -13.63 -9.67 -19.33
N MET A 51 -12.59 -9.02 -18.80
CA MET A 51 -12.65 -8.31 -17.52
C MET A 51 -13.67 -7.18 -17.59
N ILE A 52 -14.50 -7.05 -16.58
CA ILE A 52 -15.45 -5.94 -16.47
C ILE A 52 -14.68 -4.70 -16.05
N VAL A 53 -14.77 -3.64 -16.84
CA VAL A 53 -14.23 -2.32 -16.49
C VAL A 53 -15.37 -1.32 -16.53
N LEU A 54 -15.68 -0.70 -15.39
CA LEU A 54 -16.80 0.21 -15.27
C LEU A 54 -16.37 1.50 -14.57
N GLN A 55 -16.62 2.62 -15.26
CA GLN A 55 -16.50 3.94 -14.65
C GLN A 55 -17.79 4.25 -13.88
N ALA A 56 -17.67 4.41 -12.56
CA ALA A 56 -18.76 4.84 -11.71
C ALA A 56 -18.99 6.35 -11.82
N GLU A 57 -20.12 6.85 -11.29
CA GLU A 57 -20.39 8.29 -11.26
C GLU A 57 -19.67 9.01 -10.10
N SER A 58 -19.11 8.27 -9.13
CA SER A 58 -18.34 8.78 -8.00
C SER A 58 -17.51 7.68 -7.35
N GLU A 59 -16.56 8.07 -6.50
CA GLU A 59 -15.78 7.13 -5.69
C GLU A 59 -16.65 6.36 -4.69
N VAL A 60 -17.70 6.99 -4.16
CA VAL A 60 -18.67 6.34 -3.27
C VAL A 60 -19.39 5.21 -4.00
N ALA A 61 -19.83 5.44 -5.23
CA ALA A 61 -20.44 4.39 -6.06
C ALA A 61 -19.41 3.30 -6.41
N ALA A 62 -18.18 3.68 -6.78
CA ALA A 62 -17.13 2.74 -7.14
C ALA A 62 -16.85 1.74 -6.01
N ILE A 63 -16.67 2.20 -4.77
CA ILE A 63 -16.38 1.30 -3.65
C ILE A 63 -17.58 0.41 -3.29
N ASN A 64 -18.81 0.88 -3.45
CA ASN A 64 -20.01 0.06 -3.25
C ASN A 64 -20.16 -1.01 -4.35
N MET A 65 -19.77 -0.70 -5.59
CA MET A 65 -19.69 -1.70 -6.67
C MET A 65 -18.61 -2.76 -6.36
N VAL A 66 -17.44 -2.37 -5.84
CA VAL A 66 -16.41 -3.30 -5.37
C VAL A 66 -16.96 -4.19 -4.27
N TYR A 67 -17.66 -3.63 -3.27
CA TYR A 67 -18.30 -4.38 -2.19
C TYR A 67 -19.23 -5.46 -2.75
N GLY A 68 -20.16 -5.08 -3.62
CA GLY A 68 -21.11 -6.03 -4.23
C GLY A 68 -20.42 -7.08 -5.09
N ALA A 69 -19.45 -6.69 -5.91
CA ALA A 69 -18.71 -7.61 -6.76
C ALA A 69 -17.81 -8.56 -5.97
N ALA A 70 -17.15 -8.09 -4.90
CA ALA A 70 -16.34 -8.93 -4.01
C ALA A 70 -17.18 -10.03 -3.33
N CYS A 71 -18.46 -9.76 -3.00
CA CYS A 71 -19.38 -10.77 -2.46
C CYS A 71 -19.53 -12.00 -3.36
N THR A 72 -19.25 -11.88 -4.65
CA THR A 72 -19.32 -13.01 -5.60
C THR A 72 -18.09 -13.92 -5.59
N GLY A 73 -17.08 -13.61 -4.79
CA GLY A 73 -15.84 -14.39 -4.72
C GLY A 73 -14.89 -14.16 -5.89
N LYS A 74 -15.13 -13.12 -6.69
CA LYS A 74 -14.30 -12.71 -7.81
C LYS A 74 -13.16 -11.81 -7.40
N LYS A 75 -12.06 -11.82 -8.16
CA LYS A 75 -10.97 -10.85 -8.00
C LYS A 75 -11.43 -9.49 -8.50
N VAL A 76 -11.58 -8.53 -7.61
CA VAL A 76 -12.05 -7.19 -7.94
C VAL A 76 -11.15 -6.12 -7.35
N MET A 77 -11.13 -4.96 -7.99
CA MET A 77 -10.33 -3.85 -7.53
C MET A 77 -10.96 -2.48 -7.81
N THR A 78 -10.40 -1.49 -7.13
CA THR A 78 -10.55 -0.07 -7.45
C THR A 78 -9.20 0.63 -7.35
N SER A 79 -9.10 1.77 -8.00
CA SER A 79 -7.99 2.72 -7.81
C SER A 79 -8.51 4.14 -7.69
N SER A 80 -7.83 4.94 -6.88
CA SER A 80 -8.13 6.36 -6.72
C SER A 80 -6.89 7.12 -6.24
N SER A 81 -7.06 8.38 -5.90
CA SER A 81 -6.05 9.24 -5.28
C SER A 81 -6.64 9.91 -4.06
N SER A 82 -5.83 10.21 -3.08
CA SER A 82 -6.09 10.84 -1.79
C SER A 82 -7.52 11.34 -1.50
N PRO A 83 -8.07 12.38 -2.19
CA PRO A 83 -9.45 12.82 -1.93
C PRO A 83 -10.50 11.77 -2.27
N GLY A 84 -10.29 11.00 -3.34
CA GLY A 84 -11.22 9.94 -3.72
C GLY A 84 -11.18 8.76 -2.73
N ILE A 85 -9.98 8.40 -2.23
CA ILE A 85 -9.87 7.41 -1.14
C ILE A 85 -10.59 7.90 0.12
N SER A 86 -10.56 9.19 0.42
CA SER A 86 -11.32 9.76 1.54
C SER A 86 -12.83 9.51 1.38
N LEU A 87 -13.38 9.65 0.18
CA LEU A 87 -14.78 9.35 -0.11
C LEU A 87 -15.12 7.84 -0.01
N MET A 88 -14.14 6.97 -0.21
CA MET A 88 -14.31 5.50 -0.15
C MET A 88 -14.28 4.94 1.27
N GLN A 89 -13.90 5.69 2.30
CA GLN A 89 -13.54 5.16 3.62
C GLN A 89 -14.68 4.39 4.30
N GLU A 90 -15.93 4.85 4.17
CA GLU A 90 -17.07 4.13 4.71
C GLU A 90 -17.22 2.75 4.04
N GLY A 91 -17.20 2.70 2.71
CA GLY A 91 -17.28 1.45 1.96
C GLY A 91 -16.11 0.50 2.24
N ILE A 92 -14.90 1.02 2.44
CA ILE A 92 -13.73 0.24 2.85
C ILE A 92 -13.97 -0.41 4.22
N SER A 93 -14.55 0.31 5.18
CA SER A 93 -14.91 -0.26 6.48
C SER A 93 -15.93 -1.39 6.38
N TYR A 94 -16.91 -1.26 5.47
CA TYR A 94 -17.89 -2.32 5.19
C TYR A 94 -17.24 -3.57 4.61
N ILE A 95 -16.35 -3.40 3.63
CA ILE A 95 -15.59 -4.50 3.00
C ILE A 95 -14.75 -5.25 4.04
N ALA A 96 -14.07 -4.51 4.92
CA ALA A 96 -13.24 -5.09 5.97
C ALA A 96 -14.09 -5.85 7.02
N CYS A 97 -15.22 -5.28 7.46
CA CYS A 97 -16.16 -5.92 8.38
C CYS A 97 -16.76 -7.20 7.79
N ALA A 98 -17.14 -7.16 6.52
CA ALA A 98 -17.72 -8.30 5.81
C ALA A 98 -16.66 -9.34 5.38
N GLU A 99 -15.40 -9.14 5.70
CA GLU A 99 -14.26 -10.01 5.35
C GLU A 99 -14.20 -10.34 3.85
N LEU A 100 -14.26 -9.30 3.02
CA LEU A 100 -14.25 -9.43 1.57
C LEU A 100 -12.86 -9.13 0.99
N PRO A 101 -12.36 -10.00 0.10
CA PRO A 101 -11.09 -9.76 -0.58
C PRO A 101 -11.25 -8.77 -1.72
N CYS A 102 -10.44 -7.72 -1.75
CA CYS A 102 -10.29 -6.84 -2.90
C CYS A 102 -8.93 -6.14 -2.88
N LEU A 103 -8.53 -5.60 -4.02
CA LEU A 103 -7.38 -4.72 -4.15
C LEU A 103 -7.85 -3.28 -4.26
N ILE A 104 -7.27 -2.42 -3.43
CA ILE A 104 -7.43 -0.96 -3.48
C ILE A 104 -6.08 -0.36 -3.83
N VAL A 105 -6.03 0.54 -4.79
CA VAL A 105 -4.81 1.26 -5.14
C VAL A 105 -5.00 2.74 -4.83
N ASN A 106 -4.13 3.28 -3.99
CA ASN A 106 -4.05 4.72 -3.74
C ASN A 106 -2.76 5.27 -4.35
N VAL A 107 -2.89 6.11 -5.36
CA VAL A 107 -1.79 6.89 -5.93
C VAL A 107 -1.84 8.28 -5.28
N MET A 108 -1.10 8.44 -4.18
CA MET A 108 -1.18 9.62 -3.31
C MET A 108 -0.77 10.91 -4.00
N ARG A 109 -1.49 11.97 -3.66
CA ARG A 109 -1.16 13.36 -4.04
C ARG A 109 -1.20 14.29 -2.84
N GLY A 110 -0.59 15.46 -2.97
CA GLY A 110 -0.48 16.42 -1.86
C GLY A 110 -1.81 17.03 -1.44
N GLY A 111 -2.10 16.95 -0.14
CA GLY A 111 -3.22 17.57 0.57
C GLY A 111 -2.73 18.62 1.57
N PRO A 112 -3.64 19.08 2.48
CA PRO A 112 -5.04 18.71 2.65
C PRO A 112 -5.99 19.35 1.62
N GLY A 113 -7.25 18.96 1.68
CA GLY A 113 -8.32 19.41 0.78
C GLY A 113 -8.17 18.83 -0.62
N LEU A 114 -8.53 19.57 -1.65
CA LEU A 114 -8.26 19.15 -3.05
C LEU A 114 -6.76 19.10 -3.32
N GLY A 115 -5.98 19.93 -2.61
CA GLY A 115 -4.54 19.92 -2.60
C GLY A 115 -3.92 20.20 -3.97
N THR A 116 -2.88 19.44 -4.28
CA THR A 116 -2.15 19.49 -5.56
C THR A 116 -2.12 18.12 -6.21
N ILE A 117 -1.83 18.05 -7.51
CA ILE A 117 -1.63 16.78 -8.24
C ILE A 117 -0.22 16.19 -8.05
N GLN A 118 0.66 16.91 -7.33
CA GLN A 118 2.04 16.49 -7.09
C GLN A 118 2.12 15.32 -6.07
N PRO A 119 3.18 14.51 -6.11
CA PRO A 119 3.30 13.32 -5.26
C PRO A 119 3.36 13.67 -3.76
N SER A 120 2.84 12.78 -2.93
CA SER A 120 2.84 12.92 -1.47
C SER A 120 2.84 11.55 -0.79
N GLN A 121 3.11 11.54 0.51
CA GLN A 121 2.92 10.39 1.41
C GLN A 121 1.97 10.74 2.57
N GLY A 122 1.06 11.71 2.34
CA GLY A 122 0.18 12.26 3.37
C GLY A 122 -0.96 11.35 3.82
N ASP A 123 -1.20 10.22 3.14
CA ASP A 123 -2.29 9.30 3.47
C ASP A 123 -1.82 8.08 4.30
N TYR A 124 -0.61 8.12 4.86
CA TYR A 124 -0.10 7.01 5.66
C TYR A 124 -1.05 6.66 6.82
N PHE A 125 -1.45 7.64 7.63
CA PHE A 125 -2.38 7.40 8.73
C PHE A 125 -3.71 6.87 8.25
N GLN A 126 -4.26 7.43 7.17
CA GLN A 126 -5.52 6.97 6.59
C GLN A 126 -5.44 5.50 6.17
N ALA A 127 -4.30 5.07 5.61
CA ALA A 127 -4.10 3.70 5.15
C ALA A 127 -3.88 2.71 6.30
N VAL A 128 -3.08 3.07 7.33
CA VAL A 128 -2.60 2.13 8.36
C VAL A 128 -3.31 2.25 9.71
N LYS A 129 -3.83 3.44 10.04
CA LYS A 129 -4.55 3.67 11.31
C LYS A 129 -6.07 3.58 11.14
N GLY A 130 -6.55 3.51 9.88
CA GLY A 130 -7.97 3.50 9.51
C GLY A 130 -8.51 4.90 9.25
N GLY A 131 -9.11 5.07 8.07
CA GLY A 131 -9.76 6.32 7.67
C GLY A 131 -11.27 6.29 7.80
N GLY A 132 -11.88 5.08 7.87
CA GLY A 132 -13.28 4.85 8.20
C GLY A 132 -13.50 4.73 9.70
N HIS A 133 -14.53 4.00 10.11
CA HIS A 133 -14.86 3.77 11.51
C HIS A 133 -14.73 2.29 11.89
N GLY A 134 -14.51 2.04 13.19
CA GLY A 134 -14.32 0.72 13.76
C GLY A 134 -12.87 0.24 13.78
N ASP A 135 -12.64 -0.93 14.36
CA ASP A 135 -11.31 -1.46 14.65
C ASP A 135 -10.79 -2.36 13.52
N TYR A 136 -10.90 -1.89 12.27
CA TYR A 136 -10.43 -2.64 11.11
C TYR A 136 -9.00 -2.25 10.68
N LYS A 137 -8.36 -3.14 9.93
CA LYS A 137 -7.04 -2.93 9.31
C LYS A 137 -7.04 -3.42 7.87
N LEU A 138 -6.31 -2.71 7.01
CA LEU A 138 -5.93 -3.16 5.68
C LEU A 138 -4.53 -3.76 5.73
N ILE A 139 -4.22 -4.68 4.80
CA ILE A 139 -2.81 -4.97 4.51
C ILE A 139 -2.35 -3.87 3.54
N VAL A 140 -1.26 -3.17 3.88
CA VAL A 140 -0.79 -2.02 3.10
C VAL A 140 0.62 -2.29 2.60
N LEU A 141 0.80 -2.28 1.28
CA LEU A 141 2.07 -2.46 0.57
C LEU A 141 2.51 -1.15 -0.07
N ALA A 142 3.76 -0.76 0.15
CA ALA A 142 4.32 0.48 -0.40
C ALA A 142 5.43 0.17 -1.43
N PRO A 143 5.13 0.23 -2.74
CA PRO A 143 6.12 0.03 -3.79
C PRO A 143 7.11 1.19 -3.84
N SER A 144 8.38 0.91 -4.17
CA SER A 144 9.43 1.91 -4.40
C SER A 144 9.89 2.00 -5.85
N SER A 145 9.36 1.16 -6.73
CA SER A 145 9.66 1.13 -8.15
C SER A 145 8.45 0.74 -8.97
N VAL A 146 8.49 0.99 -10.28
CA VAL A 146 7.44 0.53 -11.20
C VAL A 146 7.39 -1.00 -11.26
N GLN A 147 8.54 -1.68 -11.13
CA GLN A 147 8.57 -3.14 -11.03
C GLN A 147 7.78 -3.65 -9.82
N GLU A 148 7.94 -3.02 -8.65
CA GLU A 148 7.18 -3.42 -7.46
C GLU A 148 5.68 -3.08 -7.59
N MET A 149 5.30 -2.04 -8.32
CA MET A 149 3.88 -1.82 -8.64
C MET A 149 3.29 -3.00 -9.43
N VAL A 150 4.08 -3.63 -10.31
CA VAL A 150 3.68 -4.84 -11.03
C VAL A 150 3.64 -6.06 -10.11
N ASP A 151 4.71 -6.30 -9.35
CA ASP A 151 4.89 -7.52 -8.54
C ASP A 151 3.90 -7.58 -7.37
N PHE A 152 3.49 -6.42 -6.82
CA PHE A 152 2.56 -6.36 -5.70
C PHE A 152 1.11 -6.63 -6.09
N VAL A 153 0.74 -6.59 -7.38
CA VAL A 153 -0.63 -6.89 -7.79
C VAL A 153 -1.01 -8.35 -7.52
N PRO A 154 -0.29 -9.37 -8.03
CA PRO A 154 -0.60 -10.76 -7.70
C PRO A 154 -0.47 -11.04 -6.20
N LEU A 155 0.57 -10.53 -5.54
CA LEU A 155 0.75 -10.64 -4.09
C LEU A 155 -0.46 -10.10 -3.33
N SER A 156 -1.00 -8.93 -3.75
CA SER A 156 -2.17 -8.31 -3.11
C SER A 156 -3.41 -9.19 -3.22
N PHE A 157 -3.67 -9.77 -4.39
CA PHE A 157 -4.79 -10.70 -4.54
C PHE A 157 -4.61 -11.97 -3.71
N ASP A 158 -3.40 -12.53 -3.66
CA ASP A 158 -3.12 -13.71 -2.84
C ASP A 158 -3.33 -13.43 -1.35
N LEU A 159 -2.84 -12.30 -0.84
CA LEU A 159 -3.05 -11.88 0.54
C LEU A 159 -4.53 -11.57 0.83
N ALA A 160 -5.21 -10.90 -0.10
CA ALA A 160 -6.62 -10.56 0.06
C ALA A 160 -7.47 -11.81 0.21
N PHE A 161 -7.28 -12.82 -0.63
CA PHE A 161 -8.03 -14.08 -0.57
C PHE A 161 -7.60 -14.97 0.59
N LYS A 162 -6.30 -15.03 0.90
CA LYS A 162 -5.77 -15.78 2.04
C LYS A 162 -6.40 -15.36 3.37
N TYR A 163 -6.50 -14.06 3.60
CA TYR A 163 -7.00 -13.51 4.85
C TYR A 163 -8.45 -13.01 4.77
N ARG A 164 -9.08 -13.08 3.61
CA ARG A 164 -10.39 -12.45 3.37
C ARG A 164 -10.40 -11.02 3.92
N ASN A 165 -9.50 -10.20 3.39
CA ASN A 165 -9.23 -8.85 3.85
C ASN A 165 -8.91 -7.93 2.67
N PRO A 166 -9.37 -6.68 2.66
CA PRO A 166 -8.90 -5.73 1.65
C PRO A 166 -7.40 -5.47 1.79
N VAL A 167 -6.71 -5.39 0.64
CA VAL A 167 -5.29 -5.05 0.54
C VAL A 167 -5.15 -3.74 -0.20
N MET A 168 -4.29 -2.86 0.27
CA MET A 168 -4.00 -1.58 -0.38
C MET A 168 -2.56 -1.55 -0.91
N ILE A 169 -2.39 -1.18 -2.18
CA ILE A 169 -1.12 -0.68 -2.71
C ILE A 169 -1.13 0.83 -2.52
N LEU A 170 -0.19 1.32 -1.72
CA LEU A 170 -0.02 2.74 -1.39
C LEU A 170 1.18 3.29 -2.15
N ALA A 171 0.94 3.80 -3.35
CA ALA A 171 1.91 4.44 -4.22
C ALA A 171 1.76 5.97 -4.16
N ASP A 172 2.61 6.68 -4.87
CA ASP A 172 2.53 8.13 -5.02
C ASP A 172 2.51 8.56 -6.50
N GLY A 173 2.17 9.83 -6.75
CA GLY A 173 2.02 10.34 -8.10
C GLY A 173 3.30 10.31 -8.93
N ALA A 174 4.48 10.32 -8.31
CA ALA A 174 5.73 10.22 -9.05
C ALA A 174 5.95 8.80 -9.57
N LEU A 175 5.74 7.78 -8.74
CA LEU A 175 5.80 6.38 -9.16
C LEU A 175 4.75 6.08 -10.24
N GLY A 176 3.53 6.62 -10.11
CA GLY A 176 2.48 6.44 -11.11
C GLY A 176 2.84 6.99 -12.49
N GLN A 177 3.57 8.11 -12.55
CA GLN A 177 3.96 8.78 -13.80
C GLN A 177 5.35 8.41 -14.31
N MET A 178 6.20 7.83 -13.47
CA MET A 178 7.56 7.44 -13.80
C MET A 178 7.57 6.32 -14.86
N MET A 179 8.47 6.42 -15.83
CA MET A 179 8.69 5.38 -16.83
C MET A 179 9.92 4.55 -16.47
N GLU A 180 9.72 3.24 -16.34
CA GLU A 180 10.81 2.29 -16.08
C GLU A 180 10.68 1.04 -16.98
N LYS A 181 11.77 0.33 -17.14
CA LYS A 181 11.73 -1.02 -17.74
C LYS A 181 11.18 -1.97 -16.71
N VAL A 182 10.10 -2.66 -17.04
CA VAL A 182 9.43 -3.62 -16.19
C VAL A 182 9.42 -5.00 -16.83
N GLU A 183 9.65 -6.01 -16.02
CA GLU A 183 9.50 -7.40 -16.37
C GLU A 183 8.09 -7.84 -15.99
N LEU A 184 7.29 -8.19 -16.99
CA LEU A 184 5.93 -8.65 -16.76
C LEU A 184 5.90 -10.17 -16.55
N PHE A 185 5.14 -10.61 -15.56
CA PHE A 185 4.88 -12.03 -15.31
C PHE A 185 3.88 -12.62 -16.32
N GLU A 186 3.93 -13.93 -16.51
CA GLU A 186 3.00 -14.65 -17.38
C GLU A 186 1.54 -14.54 -16.85
N PRO A 187 0.54 -14.41 -17.75
CA PRO A 187 -0.84 -14.29 -17.32
C PRO A 187 -1.30 -15.44 -16.43
N ILE A 188 -1.90 -15.09 -15.30
CA ILE A 188 -2.48 -16.03 -14.34
C ILE A 188 -3.93 -16.30 -14.77
N PRO A 189 -4.32 -17.55 -15.02
CA PRO A 189 -5.69 -17.89 -15.39
C PRO A 189 -6.70 -17.45 -14.31
N ARG A 190 -7.87 -16.99 -14.75
CA ARG A 190 -8.96 -16.71 -13.81
C ARG A 190 -9.42 -17.98 -13.11
N LYS A 191 -9.83 -17.85 -11.85
CA LYS A 191 -10.41 -18.95 -11.09
C LYS A 191 -11.73 -19.42 -11.73
N THR A 192 -11.85 -20.72 -11.95
CA THR A 192 -13.07 -21.36 -12.48
C THR A 192 -13.99 -21.86 -11.39
N TYR A 193 -13.50 -21.99 -10.15
CA TYR A 193 -14.30 -22.43 -9.01
C TYR A 193 -14.89 -21.23 -8.26
N THR A 194 -15.98 -21.52 -7.56
CA THR A 194 -16.66 -20.56 -6.71
C THR A 194 -16.18 -20.68 -5.26
N GLU A 195 -15.86 -19.57 -4.64
CA GLU A 195 -15.51 -19.57 -3.22
C GLU A 195 -16.70 -20.03 -2.36
N PRO A 196 -16.49 -20.88 -1.34
CA PRO A 196 -17.59 -21.43 -0.55
C PRO A 196 -18.46 -20.39 0.17
N TRP A 197 -17.87 -19.24 0.48
CA TRP A 197 -18.53 -18.10 1.15
C TRP A 197 -19.25 -17.16 0.17
N ALA A 198 -19.04 -17.29 -1.14
CA ALA A 198 -19.56 -16.35 -2.13
C ALA A 198 -21.09 -16.40 -2.27
N THR A 199 -21.69 -15.24 -2.59
CA THR A 199 -23.13 -15.07 -2.78
C THR A 199 -23.54 -15.28 -4.25
N VAL A 200 -23.33 -16.50 -4.77
CA VAL A 200 -23.59 -16.85 -6.17
C VAL A 200 -24.81 -17.77 -6.35
N GLY A 201 -25.79 -17.63 -5.51
CA GLY A 201 -27.00 -18.43 -5.48
C GLY A 201 -27.05 -19.41 -4.32
N LYS A 202 -28.14 -20.16 -4.23
CA LYS A 202 -28.35 -21.20 -3.21
C LYS A 202 -28.13 -22.58 -3.83
N PRO A 203 -27.02 -23.30 -3.51
CA PRO A 203 -26.87 -24.71 -3.84
C PRO A 203 -27.95 -25.57 -3.19
N LYS A 204 -28.17 -26.80 -3.72
CA LYS A 204 -29.19 -27.70 -3.16
C LYS A 204 -28.81 -28.29 -1.80
N ASP A 205 -27.51 -28.38 -1.54
CA ASP A 205 -26.89 -29.10 -0.41
C ASP A 205 -26.55 -28.19 0.80
N ARG A 206 -26.77 -26.88 0.71
CA ARG A 206 -26.54 -25.95 1.83
C ARG A 206 -27.47 -24.74 1.79
N GLU A 207 -27.53 -24.03 2.89
CA GLU A 207 -28.21 -22.71 2.97
C GLU A 207 -27.48 -21.65 2.15
N ARG A 208 -28.20 -20.57 1.80
CA ARG A 208 -27.63 -19.42 1.10
C ARG A 208 -26.58 -18.72 1.97
N ASN A 209 -25.53 -18.24 1.36
CA ASN A 209 -24.61 -17.32 2.04
C ASN A 209 -25.24 -15.94 2.17
N VAL A 210 -25.05 -15.32 3.32
CA VAL A 210 -25.43 -13.94 3.60
C VAL A 210 -24.16 -13.19 3.99
N ILE A 211 -23.82 -12.14 3.26
CA ILE A 211 -22.71 -11.24 3.54
C ILE A 211 -23.30 -9.88 3.92
N THR A 212 -22.94 -9.40 5.08
CA THR A 212 -23.43 -8.11 5.61
C THR A 212 -22.38 -7.51 6.54
N SER A 213 -22.35 -6.19 6.63
CA SER A 213 -21.63 -5.43 7.64
C SER A 213 -22.54 -4.86 8.73
N LEU A 214 -23.88 -5.10 8.63
CA LEU A 214 -24.85 -4.64 9.61
C LEU A 214 -25.12 -5.73 10.66
N HIS A 215 -24.76 -5.48 11.90
CA HIS A 215 -25.01 -6.33 13.06
C HIS A 215 -25.55 -5.46 14.19
N ILE A 216 -26.87 -5.52 14.41
CA ILE A 216 -27.58 -4.64 15.34
C ILE A 216 -27.29 -5.02 16.79
N GLU A 217 -27.17 -6.33 17.08
CA GLU A 217 -26.88 -6.82 18.42
C GLU A 217 -25.40 -6.55 18.79
N PRO A 218 -25.14 -5.77 19.87
CA PRO A 218 -23.77 -5.41 20.27
C PRO A 218 -22.86 -6.61 20.51
N ASP A 219 -23.37 -7.65 21.20
CA ASP A 219 -22.61 -8.86 21.50
C ASP A 219 -22.13 -9.58 20.22
N LYS A 220 -22.97 -9.59 19.18
CA LYS A 220 -22.60 -10.17 17.89
C LYS A 220 -21.53 -9.33 17.18
N MET A 221 -21.68 -8.01 17.22
CA MET A 221 -20.68 -7.10 16.65
C MET A 221 -19.34 -7.22 17.37
N GLU A 222 -19.33 -7.38 18.71
CA GLU A 222 -18.12 -7.63 19.47
C GLU A 222 -17.44 -8.94 19.04
N GLN A 223 -18.19 -10.05 18.87
CA GLN A 223 -17.63 -11.31 18.41
C GLN A 223 -16.98 -11.21 17.03
N ILE A 224 -17.57 -10.43 16.12
CA ILE A 224 -16.97 -10.14 14.81
C ILE A 224 -15.65 -9.39 14.97
N ASN A 225 -15.63 -8.32 15.76
CA ASN A 225 -14.42 -7.57 16.04
C ASN A 225 -13.31 -8.44 16.67
N LEU A 226 -13.65 -9.30 17.62
CA LEU A 226 -12.71 -10.25 18.20
C LEU A 226 -12.15 -11.23 17.14
N GLY A 227 -12.97 -11.64 16.18
CA GLY A 227 -12.55 -12.41 15.01
C GLY A 227 -11.55 -11.65 14.14
N LEU A 228 -11.87 -10.41 13.80
CA LEU A 228 -10.99 -9.52 13.03
C LEU A 228 -9.65 -9.29 13.74
N GLN A 229 -9.66 -9.03 15.07
CA GLN A 229 -8.41 -8.83 15.83
C GLN A 229 -7.53 -10.09 15.84
N ARG A 230 -8.12 -11.29 15.93
CA ARG A 230 -7.32 -12.55 15.81
C ARG A 230 -6.68 -12.66 14.43
N LYS A 231 -7.42 -12.35 13.36
CA LYS A 231 -6.91 -12.32 11.99
C LYS A 231 -5.77 -11.31 11.83
N TYR A 232 -5.89 -10.10 12.37
CA TYR A 232 -4.85 -9.07 12.28
C TYR A 232 -3.57 -9.48 13.01
N LYS A 233 -3.66 -10.11 14.18
CA LYS A 233 -2.49 -10.68 14.87
C LYS A 233 -1.78 -11.75 14.05
N GLU A 234 -2.53 -12.55 13.31
CA GLU A 234 -1.96 -13.54 12.39
C GLU A 234 -1.26 -12.88 11.21
N ILE A 235 -1.84 -11.82 10.63
CA ILE A 235 -1.23 -11.00 9.58
C ILE A 235 0.06 -10.35 10.11
N GLU A 236 0.04 -9.75 11.29
CA GLU A 236 1.21 -9.13 11.93
C GLU A 236 2.36 -10.13 12.15
N LYS A 237 2.03 -11.38 12.42
CA LYS A 237 3.03 -12.43 12.61
C LYS A 237 3.66 -12.91 11.30
N ASN A 238 2.88 -13.00 10.22
CA ASN A 238 3.25 -13.76 9.04
C ASN A 238 3.60 -12.88 7.83
N GLU A 239 3.14 -11.62 7.78
CA GLU A 239 3.15 -10.84 6.53
C GLU A 239 4.03 -9.57 6.61
N VAL A 240 4.84 -9.44 7.64
CA VAL A 240 5.81 -8.33 7.73
C VAL A 240 6.85 -8.47 6.61
N ARG A 241 6.99 -7.42 5.80
CA ARG A 241 8.01 -7.30 4.74
C ARG A 241 8.78 -6.00 4.89
N PHE A 242 10.08 -6.10 4.76
CA PHE A 242 11.00 -4.96 4.85
C PHE A 242 12.30 -5.26 4.09
N GLU A 243 13.07 -4.22 3.84
CA GLU A 243 14.39 -4.31 3.25
C GLU A 243 15.39 -3.55 4.14
N MET A 244 16.60 -4.08 4.25
CA MET A 244 17.71 -3.47 4.96
C MET A 244 18.91 -3.35 4.03
N ILE A 245 19.36 -2.13 3.78
CA ILE A 245 20.51 -1.84 2.92
C ILE A 245 21.63 -1.29 3.80
N ASN A 246 22.72 -2.01 3.91
CA ASN A 246 23.91 -1.61 4.68
C ASN A 246 23.64 -1.23 6.15
N CYS A 247 22.62 -1.81 6.80
CA CYS A 247 22.25 -1.48 8.18
C CYS A 247 23.13 -2.16 9.25
N GLU A 248 23.86 -3.23 8.90
CA GLU A 248 24.61 -4.02 9.90
C GLU A 248 25.74 -3.22 10.56
N GLU A 249 26.41 -2.36 9.83
CA GLU A 249 27.52 -1.53 10.25
C GLU A 249 27.21 -0.03 10.28
N ALA A 250 25.93 0.33 10.12
CA ALA A 250 25.50 1.71 10.07
C ALA A 250 25.54 2.39 11.45
N GLU A 251 26.01 3.62 11.49
CA GLU A 251 25.87 4.52 12.64
C GLU A 251 24.55 5.27 12.58
N ILE A 252 24.13 5.68 11.38
CA ILE A 252 22.85 6.35 11.11
C ILE A 252 22.03 5.46 10.16
N VAL A 253 20.75 5.24 10.46
CA VAL A 253 19.83 4.52 9.57
C VAL A 253 18.72 5.46 9.11
N LEU A 254 18.61 5.62 7.79
CA LEU A 254 17.49 6.31 7.17
C LEU A 254 16.30 5.35 7.13
N VAL A 255 15.14 5.80 7.64
CA VAL A 255 13.89 5.03 7.57
C VAL A 255 12.93 5.73 6.63
N ALA A 256 12.55 5.07 5.54
CA ALA A 256 11.68 5.63 4.51
C ALA A 256 10.92 4.53 3.76
N PHE A 257 9.77 4.87 3.19
CA PHE A 257 9.00 3.97 2.34
C PHE A 257 8.76 4.57 0.94
N GLY A 258 8.29 3.74 0.01
CA GLY A 258 7.92 4.18 -1.33
C GLY A 258 9.08 4.84 -2.08
N LEU A 259 8.78 5.88 -2.86
CA LEU A 259 9.77 6.65 -3.61
C LEU A 259 10.88 7.22 -2.74
N VAL A 260 10.54 7.69 -1.53
CA VAL A 260 11.52 8.31 -0.61
C VAL A 260 12.59 7.29 -0.19
N ALA A 261 12.27 6.01 -0.09
CA ALA A 261 13.28 4.99 0.21
C ALA A 261 14.35 4.89 -0.89
N ARG A 262 13.97 5.06 -2.17
CA ARG A 262 14.95 5.13 -3.28
C ARG A 262 15.88 6.35 -3.15
N ILE A 263 15.29 7.49 -2.79
CA ILE A 263 16.06 8.73 -2.57
C ILE A 263 17.04 8.53 -1.41
N CYS A 264 16.58 7.94 -0.31
CA CYS A 264 17.40 7.60 0.84
C CYS A 264 18.54 6.62 0.49
N THR A 265 18.31 5.66 -0.40
CA THR A 265 19.37 4.76 -0.89
C THR A 265 20.48 5.55 -1.59
N LYS A 266 20.10 6.50 -2.45
CA LYS A 266 21.07 7.39 -3.09
C LYS A 266 21.80 8.28 -2.10
N THR A 267 21.11 8.82 -1.12
CA THR A 267 21.71 9.61 -0.03
C THR A 267 22.72 8.77 0.77
N ALA A 268 22.38 7.52 1.11
CA ALA A 268 23.28 6.64 1.85
C ALA A 268 24.57 6.34 1.05
N GLU A 269 24.48 6.16 -0.27
CA GLU A 269 25.66 6.03 -1.14
C GLU A 269 26.56 7.28 -1.06
N LEU A 270 25.99 8.48 -1.18
CA LEU A 270 26.71 9.74 -1.12
C LEU A 270 27.36 9.96 0.26
N ALA A 271 26.64 9.67 1.35
CA ALA A 271 27.17 9.76 2.70
C ALA A 271 28.36 8.81 2.92
N ARG A 272 28.28 7.57 2.42
CA ARG A 272 29.36 6.58 2.52
C ARG A 272 30.61 7.02 1.75
N GLN A 273 30.46 7.69 0.61
CA GLN A 273 31.59 8.30 -0.11
C GLN A 273 32.32 9.36 0.72
N LYS A 274 31.61 10.01 1.66
CA LYS A 274 32.17 10.95 2.64
C LYS A 274 32.66 10.29 3.94
N GLY A 275 32.63 8.95 4.03
CA GLY A 275 33.06 8.19 5.19
C GLY A 275 32.03 8.08 6.32
N ILE A 276 30.78 8.48 6.10
CA ILE A 276 29.69 8.36 7.08
C ILE A 276 28.97 7.02 6.84
N LYS A 277 28.91 6.16 7.86
CA LYS A 277 28.30 4.84 7.77
C LYS A 277 26.77 4.94 7.87
N VAL A 278 26.11 5.12 6.75
CA VAL A 278 24.66 5.22 6.63
C VAL A 278 24.07 3.94 6.05
N GLY A 279 22.99 3.46 6.67
CA GLY A 279 22.15 2.39 6.15
C GLY A 279 20.73 2.89 5.83
N VAL A 280 19.94 2.06 5.15
CA VAL A 280 18.53 2.35 4.87
C VAL A 280 17.69 1.19 5.35
N PHE A 281 16.66 1.48 6.15
CA PHE A 281 15.61 0.56 6.53
C PHE A 281 14.33 0.97 5.80
N ARG A 282 13.80 0.09 4.97
CA ARG A 282 12.61 0.32 4.18
C ARG A 282 11.50 -0.65 4.61
N PRO A 283 10.44 -0.21 5.28
CA PRO A 283 9.22 -1.00 5.38
C PRO A 283 8.59 -1.15 3.99
N ILE A 284 8.33 -2.39 3.57
CA ILE A 284 7.57 -2.73 2.36
C ILE A 284 6.10 -2.85 2.72
N THR A 285 5.78 -3.56 3.82
CA THR A 285 4.47 -3.48 4.45
C THR A 285 4.42 -2.32 5.43
N LEU A 286 3.42 -1.45 5.30
CA LEU A 286 3.14 -0.39 6.27
C LEU A 286 2.13 -0.85 7.32
N PHE A 287 1.25 -1.77 6.97
CA PHE A 287 0.57 -2.69 7.88
C PHE A 287 0.60 -4.10 7.29
N PRO A 288 1.16 -5.06 8.01
CA PRO A 288 1.79 -4.97 9.33
C PRO A 288 3.16 -4.25 9.29
N PHE A 289 3.39 -3.37 10.26
CA PHE A 289 4.63 -2.61 10.34
C PHE A 289 5.76 -3.43 10.99
N PRO A 290 7.03 -3.32 10.56
CA PRO A 290 8.18 -4.11 11.06
C PRO A 290 8.72 -3.62 12.41
N TYR A 291 7.86 -3.53 13.45
CA TYR A 291 8.23 -3.04 14.78
C TYR A 291 9.40 -3.80 15.42
N GLN A 292 9.37 -5.13 15.36
CA GLN A 292 10.40 -5.95 16.00
C GLN A 292 11.76 -5.80 15.36
N GLN A 293 11.80 -5.63 14.04
CA GLN A 293 13.03 -5.51 13.26
C GLN A 293 13.71 -4.17 13.54
N LEU A 294 12.95 -3.07 13.54
CA LEU A 294 13.44 -1.75 13.93
C LEU A 294 13.89 -1.74 15.42
N ASN A 295 13.14 -2.36 16.32
CA ASN A 295 13.50 -2.45 17.72
C ASN A 295 14.83 -3.19 17.95
N LYS A 296 15.09 -4.28 17.20
CA LYS A 296 16.37 -5.00 17.24
C LYS A 296 17.50 -4.15 16.68
N LEU A 297 17.25 -3.43 15.59
CA LEU A 297 18.24 -2.56 14.96
C LEU A 297 18.65 -1.39 15.87
N ALA A 298 17.70 -0.86 16.64
CA ALA A 298 17.93 0.23 17.61
C ALA A 298 18.94 -0.10 18.73
N ASN A 299 19.26 -1.37 18.95
CA ASN A 299 20.32 -1.74 19.89
C ASN A 299 21.75 -1.57 19.32
N LYS A 300 21.89 -1.33 18.01
CA LYS A 300 23.18 -1.29 17.30
C LYS A 300 23.47 0.07 16.66
N VAL A 301 22.43 0.82 16.38
CA VAL A 301 22.47 2.09 15.62
C VAL A 301 22.43 3.26 16.58
N LYS A 302 23.23 4.30 16.32
CA LYS A 302 23.27 5.51 17.16
C LYS A 302 22.09 6.43 16.92
N ASN A 303 21.71 6.62 15.65
CA ASN A 303 20.62 7.50 15.25
C ASN A 303 19.78 6.91 14.14
N PHE A 304 18.49 7.21 14.16
CA PHE A 304 17.58 7.05 13.03
C PHE A 304 17.19 8.43 12.49
N LEU A 305 17.14 8.53 11.17
CA LEU A 305 16.54 9.67 10.48
C LEU A 305 15.35 9.17 9.66
N VAL A 306 14.14 9.55 10.06
CA VAL A 306 12.92 9.23 9.31
C VAL A 306 12.72 10.29 8.23
N VAL A 307 12.52 9.85 6.99
CA VAL A 307 12.33 10.75 5.84
C VAL A 307 11.01 10.45 5.17
N GLU A 308 10.16 11.48 5.01
CA GLU A 308 8.81 11.33 4.46
C GLU A 308 8.39 12.53 3.60
N MET A 309 7.44 12.31 2.67
CA MET A 309 6.72 13.39 1.99
C MET A 309 5.41 13.75 2.72
N ASN A 310 5.51 13.95 4.05
CA ASN A 310 4.45 14.40 4.95
C ASN A 310 5.05 15.03 6.22
N ALA A 311 4.23 15.32 7.22
CA ALA A 311 4.63 15.95 8.49
C ALA A 311 5.03 14.94 9.59
N GLY A 312 5.46 13.73 9.24
CA GLY A 312 5.94 12.72 10.21
C GLY A 312 4.90 11.69 10.64
N GLN A 313 4.13 11.15 9.70
CA GLN A 313 3.10 10.15 10.03
C GLN A 313 3.71 8.77 10.33
N MET A 314 4.64 8.26 9.51
CA MET A 314 5.36 7.02 9.81
C MET A 314 6.34 7.20 10.98
N LEU A 315 6.83 8.41 11.19
CA LEU A 315 7.69 8.76 12.33
C LEU A 315 7.11 8.26 13.68
N GLU A 316 5.79 8.31 13.85
CA GLU A 316 5.14 7.84 15.07
C GLU A 316 5.32 6.32 15.26
N ASP A 317 5.16 5.54 14.20
CA ASP A 317 5.37 4.09 14.25
C ASP A 317 6.84 3.72 14.43
N VAL A 318 7.76 4.48 13.83
CA VAL A 318 9.20 4.32 14.04
C VAL A 318 9.57 4.61 15.50
N ARG A 319 9.07 5.71 16.07
CA ARG A 319 9.30 6.03 17.50
C ARG A 319 8.74 4.97 18.43
N LEU A 320 7.55 4.48 18.13
CA LEU A 320 6.94 3.36 18.88
C LEU A 320 7.80 2.09 18.79
N ALA A 321 8.32 1.77 17.60
CA ALA A 321 9.19 0.62 17.39
C ALA A 321 10.51 0.72 18.16
N ILE A 322 11.15 1.88 18.13
CA ILE A 322 12.44 2.14 18.76
C ILE A 322 12.30 2.23 20.28
N ASN A 323 11.17 2.73 20.77
CA ASN A 323 10.81 2.78 22.19
C ASN A 323 11.88 3.44 23.09
N GLY A 324 12.42 4.57 22.65
CA GLY A 324 13.39 5.37 23.42
C GLY A 324 14.81 4.80 23.50
N LYS A 325 15.14 3.72 22.78
CA LYS A 325 16.46 3.09 22.83
C LYS A 325 17.57 3.95 22.23
N THR A 326 17.22 4.77 21.25
CA THR A 326 18.15 5.66 20.56
C THR A 326 17.42 6.86 19.98
N SER A 327 18.16 7.87 19.49
CA SER A 327 17.60 9.10 18.91
C SER A 327 16.86 8.82 17.60
N VAL A 328 15.77 9.54 17.39
CA VAL A 328 14.97 9.50 16.15
C VAL A 328 14.74 10.93 15.66
N GLU A 329 15.49 11.28 14.67
CA GLU A 329 15.38 12.56 13.96
C GLU A 329 14.37 12.46 12.81
N PHE A 330 13.94 13.61 12.30
CA PHE A 330 12.96 13.68 11.23
C PHE A 330 13.34 14.71 10.17
N HIS A 331 13.11 14.34 8.90
CA HIS A 331 13.15 15.25 7.77
C HIS A 331 11.90 15.02 6.90
N GLY A 332 11.07 16.06 6.75
CA GLY A 332 9.81 15.96 6.00
C GLY A 332 9.63 17.10 5.02
N ARG A 333 9.03 16.77 3.86
CA ARG A 333 8.52 17.73 2.88
C ARG A 333 7.03 17.52 2.70
N MET A 334 6.29 18.57 2.46
CA MET A 334 4.81 18.53 2.39
C MET A 334 4.31 19.23 1.13
N GLY A 335 3.00 19.08 0.83
CA GLY A 335 2.34 19.83 -0.23
C GLY A 335 2.79 19.49 -1.65
N GLY A 336 3.39 18.33 -1.87
CA GLY A 336 3.82 17.88 -3.20
C GLY A 336 5.31 18.12 -3.51
N ILE A 337 6.09 18.49 -2.50
CA ILE A 337 7.54 18.64 -2.65
C ILE A 337 8.23 17.30 -2.36
N VAL A 338 9.07 16.87 -3.29
CA VAL A 338 9.89 15.66 -3.15
C VAL A 338 11.25 16.06 -2.57
N PRO A 339 11.73 15.43 -1.49
CA PRO A 339 13.04 15.74 -0.92
C PRO A 339 14.15 15.31 -1.89
N SER A 340 15.22 16.10 -1.99
CA SER A 340 16.40 15.74 -2.77
C SER A 340 17.40 14.91 -1.96
N PRO A 341 18.26 14.11 -2.61
CA PRO A 341 19.36 13.41 -1.92
C PRO A 341 20.28 14.37 -1.16
N ASP A 342 20.53 15.58 -1.70
CA ASP A 342 21.42 16.57 -1.09
C ASP A 342 20.82 17.16 0.19
N GLU A 343 19.51 17.48 0.22
CA GLU A 343 18.83 17.94 1.43
C GLU A 343 18.92 16.90 2.56
N ILE A 344 18.70 15.63 2.23
CA ILE A 344 18.77 14.55 3.21
C ILE A 344 20.23 14.33 3.66
N LEU A 345 21.18 14.43 2.73
CA LEU A 345 22.61 14.31 3.05
C LEU A 345 23.08 15.41 4.01
N GLN A 346 22.64 16.65 3.80
CA GLN A 346 22.92 17.74 4.74
C GLN A 346 22.42 17.40 6.15
N LYS A 347 21.20 16.86 6.26
CA LYS A 347 20.65 16.45 7.56
C LYS A 347 21.44 15.31 8.21
N VAL A 348 21.91 14.35 7.42
CA VAL A 348 22.81 13.27 7.87
C VAL A 348 24.13 13.84 8.41
N GLU A 349 24.73 14.82 7.71
CA GLU A 349 25.97 15.48 8.15
C GLU A 349 25.79 16.25 9.46
N GLU A 350 24.66 16.96 9.63
CA GLU A 350 24.32 17.66 10.87
C GLU A 350 24.26 16.68 12.06
N ILE A 351 23.57 15.54 11.90
CA ILE A 351 23.47 14.50 12.92
C ILE A 351 24.86 13.93 13.24
N PHE A 352 25.67 13.64 12.22
CA PHE A 352 27.00 13.05 12.39
C PHE A 352 27.98 14.00 13.09
N ILE A 353 27.89 15.30 12.85
CA ILE A 353 28.71 16.32 13.52
C ILE A 353 28.26 16.50 14.95
N GLY A 354 26.96 16.56 15.21
CA GLY A 354 26.40 16.70 16.57
C GLY A 354 26.76 15.55 17.51
N GLU A 355 27.07 14.36 16.98
CA GLU A 355 27.58 13.23 17.78
C GLU A 355 29.04 13.35 18.17
N LYS A 356 29.82 14.22 17.54
CA LYS A 356 31.27 14.37 17.78
C LYS A 356 31.58 15.49 18.78
N VAL A 357 30.58 16.28 19.15
CA VAL A 357 30.66 17.36 20.15
C VAL A 357 30.07 16.87 21.46
#